data_8f5978af137b59594d15c53d27dedfe7
#
_entry.id   8f5978af137b59594d15c53d27dedfe7
#
_cell.length_a   1.000
_cell.length_b   1.000
_cell.length_c   1.000
_cell.angle_alpha   90.00
_cell.angle_beta   90.00
_cell.angle_gamma   90.00
#
_symmetry.space_group_name_H-M   'P 1'
#
loop_
_entity.id
_entity.type
_entity.pdbx_description
1 polymer ?
#
loop_
_entity_poly.entity_id
_entity_poly.type
_entity_poly.pdbx_seq_one_letter_code
_entity_poly.pdbx_strand_id
1 'polypeptide(L)'
;MDFVRSRIGAPVPKVLVWDASSDNNVGCEYIIMDKCEGDMLANVSDTSSDSCRYIYDIANLLSGLGGIPFSQYGSIYYKEDVDPLLQARPLYAEGQPHDDCLERFHFGPSIERRFYRGE
;
A
#
# COMPACT_ATOMS: atom_id res chain seq x y z
N MET A 1 -0.77 -1.17 -2.96
CA MET A 1 -0.54 -2.64 -2.86
C MET A 1 0.87 -3.01 -3.29
N ASP A 2 1.35 -2.55 -4.42
CA ASP A 2 2.68 -2.90 -4.97
C ASP A 2 3.85 -2.57 -4.03
N PHE A 3 3.83 -1.40 -3.39
CA PHE A 3 4.84 -1.02 -2.39
C PHE A 3 4.92 -2.02 -1.23
N VAL A 4 3.80 -2.36 -0.62
CA VAL A 4 3.75 -3.26 0.54
C VAL A 4 4.25 -4.66 0.17
N ARG A 5 3.88 -5.13 -1.02
CA ARG A 5 4.34 -6.40 -1.56
C ARG A 5 5.86 -6.40 -1.81
N SER A 6 6.37 -5.35 -2.45
CA SER A 6 7.79 -5.25 -2.81
C SER A 6 8.68 -5.02 -1.59
N ARG A 7 8.23 -4.19 -0.62
CA ARG A 7 9.08 -3.74 0.50
C ARG A 7 9.10 -4.71 1.67
N ILE A 8 7.95 -5.30 2.02
CA ILE A 8 7.83 -6.18 3.18
C ILE A 8 7.38 -7.60 2.83
N GLY A 9 7.25 -7.93 1.54
CA GLY A 9 6.80 -9.26 1.11
C GLY A 9 5.38 -9.62 1.56
N ALA A 10 4.53 -8.63 1.83
CA ALA A 10 3.16 -8.90 2.27
C ALA A 10 2.38 -9.71 1.23
N PRO A 11 1.54 -10.67 1.63
CA PRO A 11 0.76 -11.52 0.75
C PRO A 11 -0.44 -10.77 0.16
N VAL A 12 -0.17 -9.69 -0.56
CA VAL A 12 -1.19 -8.93 -1.28
C VAL A 12 -1.25 -9.35 -2.75
N PRO A 13 -2.44 -9.36 -3.39
CA PRO A 13 -2.58 -9.72 -4.79
C PRO A 13 -1.74 -8.81 -5.68
N LYS A 14 -1.21 -9.38 -6.76
CA LYS A 14 -0.53 -8.60 -7.79
C LYS A 14 -1.54 -7.81 -8.58
N VAL A 15 -1.31 -6.52 -8.71
CA VAL A 15 -2.07 -5.66 -9.64
C VAL A 15 -1.56 -5.94 -11.05
N LEU A 16 -2.47 -6.29 -11.96
CA LEU A 16 -2.19 -6.62 -13.35
C LEU A 16 -2.32 -5.37 -14.23
N VAL A 17 -3.40 -4.62 -14.02
CA VAL A 17 -3.66 -3.36 -14.73
C VAL A 17 -4.62 -2.51 -13.90
N TRP A 18 -4.52 -1.21 -14.04
CA TRP A 18 -5.41 -0.24 -13.40
C TRP A 18 -5.55 1.01 -14.26
N ASP A 19 -6.65 1.71 -14.07
CA ASP A 19 -6.90 3.01 -14.67
C ASP A 19 -7.70 3.86 -13.69
N ALA A 20 -7.17 5.02 -13.35
CA ALA A 20 -7.79 5.97 -12.42
C ALA A 20 -8.66 7.02 -13.13
N SER A 21 -8.80 6.93 -14.46
CA SER A 21 -9.65 7.79 -15.25
C SER A 21 -10.96 7.08 -15.60
N SER A 22 -12.05 7.82 -15.64
CA SER A 22 -13.31 7.36 -16.24
C SER A 22 -13.37 7.54 -17.76
N ASP A 23 -12.38 8.25 -18.33
CA ASP A 23 -12.26 8.45 -19.77
C ASP A 23 -11.45 7.32 -20.42
N ASN A 24 -12.00 6.13 -20.34
CA ASN A 24 -11.44 4.89 -20.89
C ASN A 24 -12.54 4.05 -21.54
N ASN A 25 -12.17 2.97 -22.22
CA ASN A 25 -13.11 2.10 -22.92
C ASN A 25 -14.12 1.38 -21.99
N VAL A 26 -13.87 1.34 -20.69
CA VAL A 26 -14.76 0.75 -19.67
C VAL A 26 -15.76 1.80 -19.16
N GLY A 27 -15.43 3.09 -19.24
CA GLY A 27 -16.26 4.19 -18.78
C GLY A 27 -16.25 4.41 -17.26
N CYS A 28 -15.33 3.78 -16.53
CA CYS A 28 -15.13 3.96 -15.08
C CYS A 28 -13.70 3.63 -14.66
N GLU A 29 -13.34 4.09 -13.48
CA GLU A 29 -12.08 3.70 -12.83
C GLU A 29 -12.12 2.21 -12.48
N TYR A 30 -11.00 1.51 -12.69
CA TYR A 30 -10.91 0.09 -12.39
C TYR A 30 -9.51 -0.33 -11.94
N ILE A 31 -9.46 -1.46 -11.24
CA ILE A 31 -8.23 -2.17 -10.91
C ILE A 31 -8.45 -3.67 -11.14
N ILE A 32 -7.57 -4.30 -11.90
CA ILE A 32 -7.56 -5.75 -12.14
C ILE A 32 -6.36 -6.32 -11.43
N MET A 33 -6.57 -7.34 -10.62
CA MET A 33 -5.54 -7.97 -9.82
C MET A 33 -5.72 -9.49 -9.80
N ASP A 34 -4.67 -10.20 -9.39
CA ASP A 34 -4.75 -11.64 -9.15
C ASP A 34 -5.86 -11.94 -8.15
N LYS A 35 -6.58 -13.04 -8.38
CA LYS A 35 -7.57 -13.54 -7.42
C LYS A 35 -6.83 -14.09 -6.19
N CYS A 36 -7.20 -13.62 -5.01
CA CYS A 36 -6.76 -14.25 -3.77
C CYS A 36 -7.41 -15.62 -3.62
N GLU A 37 -6.60 -16.62 -3.32
CA GLU A 37 -7.08 -17.94 -2.91
C GLU A 37 -7.27 -17.96 -1.39
N GLY A 38 -8.22 -18.77 -0.92
CA GLY A 38 -8.55 -18.92 0.49
C GLY A 38 -9.94 -18.41 0.86
N ASP A 39 -10.25 -18.49 2.13
CA ASP A 39 -11.53 -18.10 2.70
C ASP A 39 -11.42 -16.78 3.44
N MET A 40 -12.55 -16.04 3.51
CA MET A 40 -12.63 -14.86 4.37
C MET A 40 -12.42 -15.26 5.83
N LEU A 41 -11.55 -14.56 6.54
CA LEU A 41 -11.29 -14.80 7.96
C LEU A 41 -12.57 -14.78 8.80
N ALA A 42 -13.55 -13.95 8.45
CA ALA A 42 -14.86 -13.89 9.10
C ALA A 42 -15.69 -15.19 8.97
N ASN A 43 -15.38 -16.03 7.99
CA ASN A 43 -16.07 -17.30 7.75
C ASN A 43 -15.32 -18.50 8.36
N VAL A 44 -14.12 -18.28 8.89
CA VAL A 44 -13.31 -19.33 9.51
C VAL A 44 -13.81 -19.53 10.94
N SER A 45 -14.20 -20.77 11.26
CA SER A 45 -14.61 -21.13 12.62
C SER A 45 -13.52 -20.84 13.64
N ASP A 46 -13.90 -20.13 14.69
CA ASP A 46 -13.01 -19.66 15.75
C ASP A 46 -12.62 -20.82 16.70
N THR A 47 -11.62 -21.60 16.31
CA THR A 47 -10.91 -22.45 17.29
C THR A 47 -9.83 -21.61 17.95
N SER A 48 -9.84 -21.54 19.26
CA SER A 48 -9.03 -20.61 20.06
C SER A 48 -7.52 -20.64 19.77
N SER A 49 -7.00 -21.74 19.22
CA SER A 49 -5.59 -21.84 18.82
C SER A 49 -5.29 -21.13 17.48
N ASP A 50 -6.23 -21.11 16.55
CA ASP A 50 -6.02 -20.51 15.24
C ASP A 50 -6.15 -18.99 15.29
N SER A 51 -7.01 -18.46 16.16
CA SER A 51 -7.17 -17.02 16.38
C SER A 51 -5.87 -16.35 16.82
N CYS A 52 -5.11 -16.97 17.72
CA CYS A 52 -3.83 -16.43 18.16
C CYS A 52 -2.80 -16.37 17.01
N ARG A 53 -2.82 -17.35 16.11
CA ARG A 53 -1.94 -17.38 14.95
C ARG A 53 -2.25 -16.24 13.98
N TYR A 54 -3.52 -16.02 13.67
CA TYR A 54 -3.93 -14.91 12.79
C TYR A 54 -3.57 -13.55 13.35
N ILE A 55 -3.78 -13.34 14.66
CA ILE A 55 -3.37 -12.11 15.35
C ILE A 55 -1.88 -11.90 15.25
N TYR A 56 -1.09 -12.95 15.44
CA TYR A 56 0.37 -12.89 15.35
C TYR A 56 0.84 -12.54 13.92
N ASP A 57 0.26 -13.17 12.91
CA ASP A 57 0.60 -12.90 11.51
C ASP A 57 0.26 -11.46 11.09
N ILE A 58 -0.91 -10.96 11.52
CA ILE A 58 -1.30 -9.56 11.31
C ILE A 58 -0.35 -8.61 12.03
N ALA A 59 -0.01 -8.91 13.29
CA ALA A 59 0.91 -8.09 14.07
C ALA A 59 2.31 -8.01 13.44
N ASN A 60 2.80 -9.11 12.86
CA ASN A 60 4.06 -9.14 12.13
C ASN A 60 4.02 -8.28 10.87
N LEU A 61 2.94 -8.33 10.09
CA LEU A 61 2.76 -7.47 8.92
C LEU A 61 2.72 -5.99 9.30
N LEU A 62 1.97 -5.63 10.33
CA LEU A 62 1.88 -4.26 10.83
C LEU A 62 3.22 -3.78 11.39
N SER A 63 3.95 -4.63 12.09
CA SER A 63 5.29 -4.32 12.60
C SER A 63 6.29 -4.10 11.46
N GLY A 64 6.23 -4.93 10.42
CA GLY A 64 7.06 -4.77 9.23
C GLY A 64 6.81 -3.43 8.52
N LEU A 65 5.54 -3.03 8.42
CA LEU A 65 5.16 -1.74 7.82
C LEU A 65 5.51 -0.56 8.72
N GLY A 66 5.22 -0.66 10.02
CA GLY A 66 5.50 0.37 11.01
C GLY A 66 6.99 0.59 11.28
N GLY A 67 7.82 -0.42 10.98
CA GLY A 67 9.28 -0.34 11.09
C GLY A 67 9.96 0.39 9.92
N ILE A 68 9.22 0.81 8.89
CA ILE A 68 9.79 1.56 7.78
C ILE A 68 9.90 3.05 8.17
N PRO A 69 11.13 3.60 8.26
CA PRO A 69 11.32 4.99 8.64
C PRO A 69 11.09 5.91 7.45
N PHE A 70 9.87 6.29 7.22
CA PHE A 70 9.50 7.26 6.20
C PHE A 70 9.94 8.68 6.55
N SER A 71 10.24 9.50 5.55
CA SER A 71 10.67 10.89 5.73
C SER A 71 9.53 11.86 6.00
N GLN A 72 8.30 11.49 5.64
CA GLN A 72 7.12 12.37 5.70
C GLN A 72 5.83 11.56 5.78
N TYR A 73 4.74 12.25 6.09
CA TYR A 73 3.40 11.71 6.11
C TYR A 73 2.71 11.94 4.75
N GLY A 74 1.91 10.98 4.31
CA GLY A 74 1.13 11.07 3.07
C GLY A 74 0.70 9.70 2.57
N SER A 75 0.09 9.65 1.40
CA SER A 75 -0.19 8.40 0.70
C SER A 75 0.94 8.09 -0.27
N ILE A 76 1.19 6.80 -0.51
CA ILE A 76 2.24 6.33 -1.41
C ILE A 76 1.65 6.16 -2.81
N TYR A 77 2.31 6.78 -3.77
CA TYR A 77 1.99 6.74 -5.20
C TYR A 77 3.19 6.19 -5.98
N TYR A 78 2.98 5.87 -7.24
CA TYR A 78 4.10 5.75 -8.16
C TYR A 78 4.75 7.12 -8.34
N LYS A 79 6.07 7.13 -8.43
CA LYS A 79 6.86 8.38 -8.47
C LYS A 79 6.49 9.28 -9.65
N GLU A 80 6.14 8.66 -10.77
CA GLU A 80 5.71 9.32 -12.00
C GLU A 80 4.37 10.05 -11.87
N ASP A 81 3.52 9.61 -10.93
CA ASP A 81 2.19 10.19 -10.67
C ASP A 81 2.24 11.34 -9.65
N VAL A 82 3.40 11.61 -9.05
CA VAL A 82 3.57 12.66 -8.04
C VAL A 82 4.18 13.89 -8.67
N ASP A 83 3.57 15.06 -8.41
CA ASP A 83 4.11 16.36 -8.87
C ASP A 83 5.59 16.51 -8.43
N PRO A 84 6.50 16.84 -9.35
CA PRO A 84 7.92 17.05 -9.01
C PRO A 84 8.16 18.04 -7.87
N LEU A 85 7.29 19.02 -7.68
CA LEU A 85 7.36 19.98 -6.56
C LEU A 85 7.16 19.32 -5.19
N LEU A 86 6.45 18.19 -5.14
CA LEU A 86 6.21 17.43 -3.92
C LEU A 86 7.34 16.41 -3.64
N GLN A 87 8.26 16.22 -4.58
CA GLN A 87 9.35 15.25 -4.46
C GLN A 87 10.64 15.81 -3.83
N ALA A 88 10.55 16.95 -3.14
CA ALA A 88 11.73 17.58 -2.51
C ALA A 88 12.37 16.75 -1.38
N ARG A 89 11.60 15.85 -0.75
CA ARG A 89 12.10 14.95 0.30
C ARG A 89 12.13 13.53 -0.23
N PRO A 90 13.14 12.71 0.14
CA PRO A 90 13.18 11.30 -0.26
C PRO A 90 12.02 10.51 0.38
N LEU A 91 11.76 9.30 -0.11
CA LEU A 91 10.73 8.40 0.44
C LEU A 91 11.04 8.02 1.90
N TYR A 92 12.30 7.69 2.19
CA TYR A 92 12.75 7.26 3.52
C TYR A 92 13.50 8.37 4.25
N ALA A 93 13.54 8.26 5.58
CA ALA A 93 14.39 9.10 6.42
C ALA A 93 15.89 8.90 6.08
N GLU A 94 16.71 9.84 6.48
CA GLU A 94 18.15 9.80 6.25
C GLU A 94 18.81 8.54 6.84
N GLY A 95 19.83 8.03 6.15
CA GLY A 95 20.59 6.86 6.59
C GLY A 95 19.97 5.51 6.25
N GLN A 96 18.87 5.49 5.51
CA GLN A 96 18.25 4.24 5.07
C GLN A 96 18.92 3.68 3.80
N PRO A 97 18.99 2.35 3.65
CA PRO A 97 19.55 1.75 2.46
C PRO A 97 18.72 2.10 1.22
N HIS A 98 19.42 2.29 0.13
CA HIS A 98 18.82 2.50 -1.18
C HIS A 98 18.22 1.17 -1.67
N ASP A 99 16.94 1.18 -2.03
CA ASP A 99 16.24 0.03 -2.59
C ASP A 99 15.43 0.42 -3.83
N ASP A 100 14.92 -0.58 -4.56
CA ASP A 100 14.11 -0.38 -5.77
C ASP A 100 12.83 0.43 -5.50
N CYS A 101 12.34 0.45 -4.25
CA CYS A 101 11.15 1.21 -3.88
C CYS A 101 11.39 2.72 -3.96
N LEU A 102 12.62 3.21 -3.67
CA LEU A 102 12.98 4.62 -3.81
C LEU A 102 12.85 5.14 -5.25
N GLU A 103 13.11 4.27 -6.23
CA GLU A 103 13.02 4.64 -7.64
C GLU A 103 11.58 4.62 -8.16
N ARG A 104 10.73 3.77 -7.56
CA ARG A 104 9.38 3.49 -8.06
C ARG A 104 8.29 4.28 -7.35
N PHE A 105 8.49 4.63 -6.08
CA PHE A 105 7.44 5.20 -5.23
C PHE A 105 7.85 6.52 -4.60
N HIS A 106 6.84 7.34 -4.32
CA HIS A 106 7.01 8.58 -3.60
C HIS A 106 5.75 8.92 -2.80
N PHE A 107 5.87 9.84 -1.85
CA PHE A 107 4.73 10.40 -1.15
C PHE A 107 4.04 11.46 -2.00
N GLY A 108 2.72 11.40 -2.02
CA GLY A 108 1.85 12.41 -2.53
C GLY A 108 0.80 12.82 -1.51
N PRO A 109 -0.24 13.55 -1.92
CA PRO A 109 -1.31 14.02 -1.05
C PRO A 109 -1.96 12.86 -0.28
N SER A 110 -2.30 13.08 0.99
CA SER A 110 -3.00 12.09 1.79
C SER A 110 -4.43 11.94 1.31
N ILE A 111 -4.86 10.68 1.08
CA ILE A 111 -6.24 10.32 0.73
C ILE A 111 -7.12 10.05 1.95
N GLU A 112 -6.65 10.30 3.17
CA GLU A 112 -7.46 10.13 4.36
C GLU A 112 -8.67 11.07 4.36
N ARG A 113 -9.84 10.52 4.68
CA ARG A 113 -11.13 11.23 4.68
C ARG A 113 -11.11 12.54 5.47
N ARG A 114 -10.34 12.60 6.57
CA ARG A 114 -10.24 13.80 7.41
C ARG A 114 -9.56 14.99 6.72
N PHE A 115 -8.75 14.72 5.68
CA PHE A 115 -8.08 15.77 4.89
C PHE A 115 -8.85 16.07 3.59
N TYR A 116 -9.82 15.22 3.23
CA TYR A 116 -10.68 15.42 2.06
C TYR A 116 -11.94 16.24 2.36
N ARG A 117 -12.18 16.58 3.59
CA ARG A 117 -13.21 17.55 3.96
C ARG A 117 -12.67 18.97 3.77
N GLY A 118 -12.17 19.26 2.58
CA GLY A 118 -11.97 20.60 2.10
C GLY A 118 -13.33 21.16 1.71
N GLU A 119 -13.89 21.96 2.58
CA GLU A 119 -14.84 22.98 2.19
C GLU A 119 -14.07 24.10 1.52
#